data_c3de29e9662e73cde97218c1a63fda0e
#
_entry.id   c3de29e9662e73cde97218c1a63fda0e
#
_cell.length_a   1.000
_cell.length_b   1.000
_cell.length_c   1.000
_cell.angle_alpha   90.00
_cell.angle_beta   90.00
_cell.angle_gamma   90.00
#
_symmetry.space_group_name_H-M   'P 1'
#
loop_
_entity.id
_entity.type
_entity.pdbx_description
1 polymer ?
#
loop_
_entity_poly.entity_id
_entity_poly.type
_entity_poly.pdbx_seq_one_letter_code
_entity_poly.pdbx_strand_id
1 'polypeptide(L)'
;GHAATGAFAGATIKLALRWGAARGVYSNEAGMGTAPIAHSTATVDHPVRQGLWAIFEVVVDTLIVCSVTALTVLVSGTWKYVDSSNAAGLPSMAFRAVYGSAGDVLVTVCVVLFVLSTIIVIAFYGEKQAEFLFGSKFSRYWKYIYVVAILGGLYPNLGVLFDITDVFLALIITVSYT
;
A
#
# COMPACT_ATOMS: atom_id res chain seq x y z
N GLY A 1 -17.69 -32.64 -12.71
CA GLY A 1 -16.83 -33.71 -12.22
C GLY A 1 -15.67 -33.21 -11.42
N HIS A 2 -15.04 -34.05 -10.61
CA HIS A 2 -13.94 -33.72 -9.68
C HIS A 2 -12.77 -32.95 -10.32
N ALA A 3 -12.45 -33.20 -11.60
CA ALA A 3 -11.42 -32.49 -12.33
C ALA A 3 -11.73 -30.99 -12.53
N ALA A 4 -12.97 -30.64 -12.84
CA ALA A 4 -13.40 -29.26 -13.00
C ALA A 4 -13.39 -28.49 -11.66
N THR A 5 -13.81 -29.16 -10.57
CA THR A 5 -13.77 -28.57 -9.22
C THR A 5 -12.32 -28.34 -8.76
N GLY A 6 -11.41 -29.28 -9.02
CA GLY A 6 -9.99 -29.15 -8.69
C GLY A 6 -9.31 -28.04 -9.50
N ALA A 7 -9.62 -27.93 -10.80
CA ALA A 7 -9.08 -26.87 -11.65
C ALA A 7 -9.57 -25.47 -11.22
N PHE A 8 -10.84 -25.34 -10.84
CA PHE A 8 -11.41 -24.08 -10.32
C PHE A 8 -10.77 -23.67 -8.99
N ALA A 9 -10.62 -24.62 -8.05
CA ALA A 9 -9.95 -24.35 -6.77
C ALA A 9 -8.50 -23.92 -6.98
N GLY A 10 -7.76 -24.60 -7.87
CA GLY A 10 -6.37 -24.25 -8.20
C GLY A 10 -6.25 -22.86 -8.83
N ALA A 11 -7.16 -22.49 -9.73
CA ALA A 11 -7.19 -21.14 -10.32
C ALA A 11 -7.47 -20.06 -9.26
N THR A 12 -8.38 -20.30 -8.33
CA THR A 12 -8.71 -19.37 -7.25
C THR A 12 -7.53 -19.17 -6.30
N ILE A 13 -6.82 -20.24 -5.91
CA ILE A 13 -5.62 -20.17 -5.08
C ILE A 13 -4.52 -19.38 -5.80
N LYS A 14 -4.29 -19.66 -7.08
CA LYS A 14 -3.30 -18.93 -7.89
C LYS A 14 -3.60 -17.42 -7.94
N LEU A 15 -4.85 -17.04 -8.14
CA LEU A 15 -5.27 -15.64 -8.15
C LEU A 15 -5.07 -14.99 -6.77
N ALA A 16 -5.46 -15.67 -5.69
CA ALA A 16 -5.29 -15.17 -4.33
C ALA A 16 -3.81 -14.95 -4.00
N LEU A 17 -2.93 -15.89 -4.34
CA LEU A 17 -1.48 -15.75 -4.16
C LEU A 17 -0.91 -14.60 -4.99
N ARG A 18 -1.32 -14.48 -6.27
CA ARG A 18 -0.87 -13.41 -7.14
C ARG A 18 -1.21 -12.03 -6.59
N TRP A 19 -2.48 -11.82 -6.24
CA TRP A 19 -2.94 -10.53 -5.72
C TRP A 19 -2.39 -10.24 -4.32
N GLY A 20 -2.31 -11.25 -3.46
CA GLY A 20 -1.72 -11.14 -2.13
C GLY A 20 -0.26 -10.73 -2.19
N ALA A 21 0.55 -11.39 -3.03
CA ALA A 21 1.95 -11.06 -3.22
C ALA A 21 2.12 -9.64 -3.80
N ALA A 22 1.39 -9.29 -4.86
CA ALA A 22 1.47 -7.98 -5.49
C ALA A 22 1.14 -6.84 -4.51
N ARG A 23 0.07 -6.99 -3.73
CA ARG A 23 -0.32 -5.97 -2.74
C ARG A 23 0.58 -5.94 -1.51
N GLY A 24 1.09 -7.09 -1.06
CA GLY A 24 2.08 -7.17 0.03
C GLY A 24 3.39 -6.49 -0.33
N VAL A 25 3.93 -6.72 -1.53
CA VAL A 25 5.12 -6.02 -2.04
C VAL A 25 4.89 -4.51 -2.07
N TYR A 26 3.72 -4.08 -2.52
CA TYR A 26 3.36 -2.66 -2.57
C TYR A 26 3.26 -2.03 -1.17
N SER A 27 2.55 -2.68 -0.24
CA SER A 27 2.34 -2.17 1.13
C SER A 27 3.65 -2.03 1.91
N ASN A 28 4.56 -2.98 1.74
CA ASN A 28 5.85 -3.00 2.46
C ASN A 28 6.99 -2.31 1.72
N GLU A 29 6.73 -1.73 0.54
CA GLU A 29 7.78 -1.16 -0.33
C GLU A 29 8.93 -2.15 -0.62
N ALA A 30 8.62 -3.45 -0.60
CA ALA A 30 9.62 -4.52 -0.68
C ALA A 30 10.33 -4.55 -2.04
N GLY A 31 11.65 -4.38 -2.03
CA GLY A 31 12.48 -4.36 -3.25
C GLY A 31 12.41 -3.06 -4.06
N MET A 32 11.69 -2.04 -3.59
CA MET A 32 11.55 -0.76 -4.31
C MET A 32 12.69 0.22 -4.04
N GLY A 33 13.46 0.02 -2.96
CA GLY A 33 14.55 0.91 -2.57
C GLY A 33 14.12 2.27 -2.01
N THR A 34 12.82 2.49 -1.80
CA THR A 34 12.25 3.76 -1.32
C THR A 34 12.31 3.89 0.20
N ALA A 35 12.04 2.82 0.95
CA ALA A 35 12.10 2.82 2.40
C ALA A 35 13.44 3.34 2.97
N PRO A 36 14.63 2.99 2.44
CA PRO A 36 15.90 3.55 2.89
C PRO A 36 15.99 5.07 2.79
N ILE A 37 15.24 5.72 1.90
CA ILE A 37 15.24 7.19 1.75
C ILE A 37 14.68 7.85 3.01
N ALA A 38 13.55 7.32 3.54
CA ALA A 38 12.99 7.81 4.80
C ALA A 38 13.89 7.46 5.98
N HIS A 39 14.34 6.21 6.07
CA HIS A 39 15.18 5.74 7.17
C HIS A 39 16.52 6.48 7.24
N SER A 40 17.07 6.97 6.12
CA SER A 40 18.31 7.73 6.09
C SER A 40 18.25 9.08 6.81
N THR A 41 17.04 9.61 7.07
CA THR A 41 16.85 10.88 7.78
C THR A 41 16.89 10.73 9.30
N ALA A 42 16.87 9.49 9.80
CA ALA A 42 16.86 9.24 11.24
C ALA A 42 18.23 9.54 11.87
N THR A 43 18.21 10.26 13.00
CA THR A 43 19.41 10.52 13.79
C THR A 43 19.63 9.34 14.73
N VAL A 44 20.55 8.45 14.35
CA VAL A 44 20.89 7.23 15.10
C VAL A 44 22.39 7.06 15.20
N ASP A 45 22.86 6.44 16.28
CA ASP A 45 24.29 6.20 16.53
C ASP A 45 24.89 5.20 15.53
N HIS A 46 24.07 4.24 15.06
CA HIS A 46 24.53 3.20 14.15
C HIS A 46 23.40 2.79 13.17
N PRO A 47 23.70 2.66 11.85
CA PRO A 47 22.68 2.32 10.83
C PRO A 47 21.91 1.05 11.10
N VAL A 48 22.51 0.04 11.75
CA VAL A 48 21.84 -1.21 12.10
C VAL A 48 20.62 -1.00 12.99
N ARG A 49 20.65 -0.01 13.89
CA ARG A 49 19.49 0.30 14.73
C ARG A 49 18.28 0.71 13.89
N GLN A 50 18.50 1.53 12.87
CA GLN A 50 17.43 1.92 11.97
C GLN A 50 16.97 0.76 11.08
N GLY A 51 17.88 -0.10 10.66
CA GLY A 51 17.53 -1.33 9.94
C GLY A 51 16.65 -2.27 10.75
N LEU A 52 16.86 -2.39 12.05
CA LEU A 52 16.00 -3.18 12.95
C LEU A 52 14.59 -2.57 13.05
N TRP A 53 14.47 -1.25 13.07
CA TRP A 53 13.15 -0.59 13.01
C TRP A 53 12.41 -0.89 11.72
N ALA A 54 13.09 -0.87 10.57
CA ALA A 54 12.48 -1.23 9.29
C ALA A 54 11.94 -2.67 9.30
N ILE A 55 12.67 -3.63 9.89
CA ILE A 55 12.19 -5.00 10.05
C ILE A 55 10.96 -5.06 10.95
N PHE A 56 10.99 -4.35 12.09
CA PHE A 56 9.87 -4.31 13.03
C PHE A 56 8.61 -3.72 12.38
N GLU A 57 8.75 -2.65 11.60
CA GLU A 57 7.68 -2.00 10.86
C GLU A 57 6.97 -2.98 9.90
N VAL A 58 7.75 -3.70 9.08
CA VAL A 58 7.20 -4.71 8.16
C VAL A 58 6.49 -5.83 8.90
N VAL A 59 7.02 -6.29 10.03
CA VAL A 59 6.38 -7.33 10.86
C VAL A 59 5.05 -6.83 11.41
N VAL A 60 5.01 -5.61 11.96
CA VAL A 60 3.77 -5.02 12.51
C VAL A 60 2.73 -4.81 11.41
N ASP A 61 3.11 -4.22 10.29
CA ASP A 61 2.18 -3.97 9.18
C ASP A 61 1.61 -5.28 8.63
N THR A 62 2.47 -6.22 8.27
CA THR A 62 2.05 -7.43 7.54
C THR A 62 1.45 -8.48 8.46
N LEU A 63 2.10 -8.81 9.59
CA LEU A 63 1.65 -9.91 10.44
C LEU A 63 0.57 -9.49 11.44
N ILE A 64 0.51 -8.23 11.83
CA ILE A 64 -0.48 -7.77 12.80
C ILE A 64 -1.62 -7.02 12.08
N VAL A 65 -1.34 -5.89 11.47
CA VAL A 65 -2.38 -5.00 10.91
C VAL A 65 -3.13 -5.67 9.76
N CYS A 66 -2.41 -6.21 8.78
CA CYS A 66 -3.04 -6.86 7.63
C CYS A 66 -3.79 -8.14 8.04
N SER A 67 -3.24 -8.93 8.97
CA SER A 67 -3.91 -10.16 9.45
C SER A 67 -5.18 -9.85 10.23
N VAL A 68 -5.16 -8.86 11.13
CA VAL A 68 -6.36 -8.44 11.88
C VAL A 68 -7.43 -7.93 10.92
N THR A 69 -7.07 -7.11 9.96
CA THR A 69 -8.01 -6.59 8.96
C THR A 69 -8.61 -7.72 8.12
N ALA A 70 -7.78 -8.62 7.61
CA ALA A 70 -8.23 -9.75 6.82
C ALA A 70 -9.16 -10.70 7.61
N LEU A 71 -8.79 -11.03 8.85
CA LEU A 71 -9.62 -11.87 9.70
C LEU A 71 -10.97 -11.21 10.03
N THR A 72 -10.97 -9.90 10.29
CA THR A 72 -12.21 -9.17 10.53
C THR A 72 -13.14 -9.21 9.31
N VAL A 73 -12.59 -9.02 8.10
CA VAL A 73 -13.35 -9.11 6.84
C VAL A 73 -13.90 -10.52 6.64
N LEU A 74 -13.08 -11.55 6.87
CA LEU A 74 -13.49 -12.95 6.68
C LEU A 74 -14.58 -13.37 7.68
N VAL A 75 -14.40 -13.05 8.96
CA VAL A 75 -15.33 -13.43 10.04
C VAL A 75 -16.65 -12.68 9.95
N SER A 76 -16.62 -11.39 9.58
CA SER A 76 -17.85 -10.59 9.38
C SER A 76 -18.72 -11.11 8.24
N GLY A 77 -18.15 -11.83 7.27
CA GLY A 77 -18.85 -12.32 6.08
C GLY A 77 -19.28 -11.24 5.09
N THR A 78 -18.94 -9.98 5.31
CA THR A 78 -19.31 -8.83 4.46
C THR A 78 -18.79 -8.97 3.03
N TRP A 79 -17.65 -9.64 2.85
CA TRP A 79 -17.06 -9.91 1.54
C TRP A 79 -17.99 -10.68 0.57
N LYS A 80 -19.01 -11.36 1.07
CA LYS A 80 -19.96 -12.12 0.26
C LYS A 80 -20.99 -11.24 -0.46
N TYR A 81 -21.17 -10.01 0.02
CA TYR A 81 -22.23 -9.09 -0.43
C TYR A 81 -21.69 -7.84 -1.11
N VAL A 82 -20.37 -7.71 -1.22
CA VAL A 82 -19.71 -6.53 -1.77
C VAL A 82 -19.13 -6.86 -3.15
N ASP A 83 -19.52 -6.08 -4.15
CA ASP A 83 -18.94 -6.18 -5.49
C ASP A 83 -17.47 -5.74 -5.49
N SER A 84 -16.69 -6.30 -6.41
CA SER A 84 -15.26 -5.98 -6.57
C SER A 84 -15.00 -4.47 -6.80
N SER A 85 -15.95 -3.73 -7.34
CA SER A 85 -15.88 -2.27 -7.51
C SER A 85 -15.85 -1.50 -6.19
N ASN A 86 -16.39 -2.07 -5.11
CA ASN A 86 -16.48 -1.47 -3.77
C ASN A 86 -15.52 -2.11 -2.76
N ALA A 87 -14.55 -2.88 -3.22
CA ALA A 87 -13.62 -3.61 -2.36
C ALA A 87 -12.83 -2.69 -1.40
N ALA A 88 -12.56 -1.44 -1.78
CA ALA A 88 -11.87 -0.47 -0.92
C ALA A 88 -12.65 -0.14 0.36
N GLY A 89 -13.98 -0.21 0.34
CA GLY A 89 -14.84 0.03 1.51
C GLY A 89 -15.03 -1.20 2.42
N LEU A 90 -14.53 -2.36 2.01
CA LEU A 90 -14.76 -3.63 2.68
C LEU A 90 -14.28 -3.66 4.15
N PRO A 91 -13.09 -3.13 4.51
CA PRO A 91 -12.66 -3.06 5.90
C PRO A 91 -13.61 -2.24 6.79
N SER A 92 -14.03 -1.06 6.32
CA SER A 92 -14.98 -0.20 7.05
C SER A 92 -16.32 -0.92 7.28
N MET A 93 -16.86 -1.55 6.26
CA MET A 93 -18.09 -2.34 6.37
C MET A 93 -17.96 -3.52 7.34
N ALA A 94 -16.81 -4.21 7.33
CA ALA A 94 -16.54 -5.33 8.22
C ALA A 94 -16.45 -4.89 9.69
N PHE A 95 -15.72 -3.82 9.97
CA PHE A 95 -15.63 -3.25 11.33
C PHE A 95 -16.96 -2.70 11.80
N ARG A 96 -17.74 -2.08 10.91
CA ARG A 96 -19.10 -1.62 11.21
C ARG A 96 -20.04 -2.77 11.57
N ALA A 97 -19.93 -3.91 10.88
CA ALA A 97 -20.74 -5.09 11.17
C ALA A 97 -20.48 -5.67 12.56
N VAL A 98 -19.23 -5.55 13.07
CA VAL A 98 -18.84 -6.08 14.39
C VAL A 98 -19.02 -5.05 15.50
N TYR A 99 -18.60 -3.80 15.30
CA TYR A 99 -18.54 -2.75 16.31
C TYR A 99 -19.55 -1.62 16.11
N GLY A 100 -20.45 -1.74 15.12
CA GLY A 100 -21.43 -0.71 14.80
C GLY A 100 -20.76 0.57 14.26
N SER A 101 -21.36 1.72 14.56
CA SER A 101 -20.86 3.03 14.11
C SER A 101 -19.47 3.37 14.68
N ALA A 102 -19.12 2.87 15.85
CA ALA A 102 -17.80 3.08 16.43
C ALA A 102 -16.69 2.44 15.59
N GLY A 103 -16.94 1.24 15.03
CA GLY A 103 -16.01 0.57 14.13
C GLY A 103 -15.77 1.33 12.83
N ASP A 104 -16.83 1.90 12.26
CA ASP A 104 -16.76 2.72 11.04
C ASP A 104 -15.94 4.00 11.28
N VAL A 105 -16.20 4.71 12.38
CA VAL A 105 -15.43 5.90 12.76
C VAL A 105 -13.95 5.55 12.98
N LEU A 106 -13.66 4.45 13.69
CA LEU A 106 -12.30 4.00 13.95
C LEU A 106 -11.53 3.78 12.64
N VAL A 107 -12.11 3.00 11.72
CA VAL A 107 -11.46 2.72 10.43
C VAL A 107 -11.30 4.01 9.62
N THR A 108 -12.30 4.88 9.60
CA THR A 108 -12.22 6.16 8.89
C THR A 108 -11.07 7.02 9.42
N VAL A 109 -10.94 7.16 10.73
CA VAL A 109 -9.82 7.91 11.34
C VAL A 109 -8.48 7.28 10.99
N CYS A 110 -8.35 5.96 11.08
CA CYS A 110 -7.12 5.26 10.70
C CYS A 110 -6.77 5.50 9.22
N VAL A 111 -7.74 5.38 8.32
CA VAL A 111 -7.52 5.61 6.88
C VAL A 111 -7.09 7.05 6.61
N VAL A 112 -7.73 8.05 7.24
CA VAL A 112 -7.32 9.45 7.09
C VAL A 112 -5.88 9.66 7.55
N LEU A 113 -5.49 9.12 8.69
CA LEU A 113 -4.12 9.23 9.20
C LEU A 113 -3.11 8.54 8.27
N PHE A 114 -3.43 7.34 7.77
CA PHE A 114 -2.57 6.63 6.83
C PHE A 114 -2.43 7.36 5.49
N VAL A 115 -3.51 7.91 4.96
CA VAL A 115 -3.46 8.70 3.71
C VAL A 115 -2.61 9.95 3.90
N LEU A 116 -2.79 10.69 4.99
CA LEU A 116 -2.00 11.90 5.26
C LEU A 116 -0.52 11.57 5.42
N SER A 117 -0.17 10.54 6.19
CA SER A 117 1.23 10.11 6.35
C SER A 117 1.85 9.67 5.03
N THR A 118 1.11 8.88 4.23
CA THR A 118 1.56 8.42 2.92
C THR A 118 1.82 9.58 1.96
N ILE A 119 0.91 10.56 1.89
CA ILE A 119 1.08 11.76 1.05
C ILE A 119 2.38 12.49 1.42
N ILE A 120 2.65 12.68 2.72
CA ILE A 120 3.86 13.36 3.19
C ILE A 120 5.12 12.57 2.81
N VAL A 121 5.13 11.27 3.03
CA VAL A 121 6.29 10.41 2.76
C VAL A 121 6.59 10.32 1.27
N ILE A 122 5.57 10.11 0.42
CA ILE A 122 5.76 10.04 -1.03
C ILE A 122 6.20 11.40 -1.60
N ALA A 123 5.67 12.51 -1.07
CA ALA A 123 6.14 13.84 -1.46
C ALA A 123 7.63 14.03 -1.15
N PHE A 124 8.07 13.56 0.02
CA PHE A 124 9.48 13.59 0.43
C PHE A 124 10.36 12.71 -0.46
N TYR A 125 9.92 11.48 -0.77
CA TYR A 125 10.65 10.61 -1.71
C TYR A 125 10.83 11.29 -3.07
N GLY A 126 9.76 11.83 -3.63
CA GLY A 126 9.80 12.53 -4.91
C GLY A 126 10.69 13.77 -4.89
N GLU A 127 10.68 14.54 -3.80
CA GLU A 127 11.56 15.69 -3.63
C GLU A 127 13.04 15.28 -3.60
N LYS A 128 13.38 14.22 -2.88
CA LYS A 128 14.76 13.71 -2.82
C LYS A 128 15.25 13.13 -4.14
N GLN A 129 14.39 12.41 -4.87
CA GLN A 129 14.72 11.91 -6.19
C GLN A 129 14.86 13.05 -7.22
N ALA A 130 13.98 14.06 -7.17
CA ALA A 130 14.08 15.23 -8.02
C ALA A 130 15.35 16.06 -7.73
N GLU A 131 15.74 16.17 -6.46
CA GLU A 131 16.99 16.81 -6.06
C GLU A 131 18.22 16.09 -6.62
N PHE A 132 18.23 14.77 -6.57
CA PHE A 132 19.30 13.93 -7.09
C PHE A 132 19.44 14.04 -8.61
N LEU A 133 18.32 14.01 -9.34
CA LEU A 133 18.33 14.00 -10.82
C LEU A 133 18.51 15.40 -11.44
N PHE A 134 17.89 16.42 -10.88
CA PHE A 134 17.75 17.75 -11.49
C PHE A 134 18.35 18.88 -10.64
N GLY A 135 18.84 18.54 -9.45
CA GLY A 135 19.41 19.50 -8.53
C GLY A 135 18.38 20.24 -7.66
N SER A 136 18.91 20.95 -6.64
CA SER A 136 18.12 21.59 -5.56
C SER A 136 17.17 22.69 -6.04
N LYS A 137 17.45 23.32 -7.19
CA LYS A 137 16.55 24.36 -7.76
C LYS A 137 15.25 23.75 -8.27
N PHE A 138 15.31 22.60 -8.91
CA PHE A 138 14.13 21.89 -9.43
C PHE A 138 13.32 21.24 -8.31
N SER A 139 13.98 20.65 -7.34
CA SER A 139 13.37 20.03 -6.16
C SER A 139 12.37 20.96 -5.45
N ARG A 140 12.65 22.28 -5.44
CA ARG A 140 11.74 23.28 -4.85
C ARG A 140 10.37 23.34 -5.55
N TYR A 141 10.32 23.04 -6.85
CA TYR A 141 9.08 23.04 -7.61
C TYR A 141 8.34 21.70 -7.56
N TRP A 142 9.01 20.64 -7.10
CA TRP A 142 8.44 19.28 -7.04
C TRP A 142 7.12 19.24 -6.27
N LYS A 143 7.02 19.94 -5.14
CA LYS A 143 5.81 19.99 -4.33
C LYS A 143 4.58 20.48 -5.08
N TYR A 144 4.74 21.42 -6.00
CA TYR A 144 3.63 21.91 -6.81
C TYR A 144 3.21 20.90 -7.86
N ILE A 145 4.18 20.24 -8.49
CA ILE A 145 3.94 19.14 -9.45
C ILE A 145 3.18 18.02 -8.74
N TYR A 146 3.59 17.67 -7.52
CA TYR A 146 2.98 16.62 -6.73
C TYR A 146 1.53 16.95 -6.34
N VAL A 147 1.24 18.18 -5.93
CA VAL A 147 -0.13 18.63 -5.65
C VAL A 147 -1.02 18.52 -6.89
N VAL A 148 -0.52 18.96 -8.05
CA VAL A 148 -1.26 18.84 -9.32
C VAL A 148 -1.50 17.37 -9.68
N ALA A 149 -0.51 16.49 -9.46
CA ALA A 149 -0.64 15.06 -9.71
C ALA A 149 -1.70 14.41 -8.79
N ILE A 150 -1.75 14.78 -7.50
CA ILE A 150 -2.80 14.31 -6.57
C ILE A 150 -4.20 14.73 -7.07
N LEU A 151 -4.36 15.99 -7.46
CA LEU A 151 -5.63 16.47 -8.00
C LEU A 151 -6.00 15.78 -9.31
N GLY A 152 -5.01 15.52 -10.17
CA GLY A 152 -5.19 14.74 -11.40
C GLY A 152 -5.63 13.30 -11.15
N GLY A 153 -5.16 12.70 -10.06
CA GLY A 153 -5.52 11.34 -9.66
C GLY A 153 -6.97 11.14 -9.22
N LEU A 154 -7.73 12.23 -9.01
CA LEU A 154 -9.15 12.17 -8.67
C LEU A 154 -10.06 11.80 -9.87
N TYR A 155 -9.58 11.98 -11.10
CA TYR A 155 -10.40 11.79 -12.30
C TYR A 155 -10.39 10.37 -12.89
N PRO A 156 -9.26 9.63 -12.91
CA PRO A 156 -9.22 8.30 -13.50
C PRO A 156 -9.99 7.26 -12.67
N ASN A 157 -10.40 6.19 -13.37
CA ASN A 157 -10.92 5.00 -12.69
C ASN A 157 -9.80 4.35 -11.86
N LEU A 158 -10.13 3.93 -10.65
CA LEU A 158 -9.19 3.31 -9.70
C LEU A 158 -8.43 2.11 -10.30
N GLY A 159 -9.10 1.31 -11.15
CA GLY A 159 -8.47 0.18 -11.85
C GLY A 159 -7.34 0.63 -12.76
N VAL A 160 -7.56 1.66 -13.56
CA VAL A 160 -6.54 2.22 -14.47
C VAL A 160 -5.33 2.77 -13.69
N LEU A 161 -5.58 3.41 -12.54
CA LEU A 161 -4.50 3.88 -11.67
C LEU A 161 -3.65 2.73 -11.13
N PHE A 162 -4.29 1.64 -10.69
CA PHE A 162 -3.56 0.46 -10.23
C PHE A 162 -2.78 -0.21 -11.36
N ASP A 163 -3.33 -0.32 -12.55
CA ASP A 163 -2.63 -0.92 -13.71
C ASP A 163 -1.36 -0.10 -14.06
N ILE A 164 -1.48 1.22 -14.11
CA ILE A 164 -0.33 2.11 -14.34
C ILE A 164 0.70 1.97 -13.24
N THR A 165 0.27 1.95 -11.98
CA THR A 165 1.16 1.80 -10.83
C THR A 165 1.88 0.46 -10.86
N ASP A 166 1.19 -0.64 -11.18
CA ASP A 166 1.78 -1.98 -11.26
C ASP A 166 2.89 -2.06 -12.34
N VAL A 167 2.72 -1.36 -13.47
CA VAL A 167 3.77 -1.27 -14.51
C VAL A 167 5.00 -0.53 -14.00
N PHE A 168 4.82 0.62 -13.35
CA PHE A 168 5.96 1.37 -12.78
C PHE A 168 6.66 0.60 -11.67
N LEU A 169 5.91 -0.09 -10.81
CA LEU A 169 6.46 -0.95 -9.76
C LEU A 169 7.30 -2.08 -10.34
N ALA A 170 6.82 -2.75 -11.38
CA ALA A 170 7.57 -3.81 -12.04
C ALA A 170 8.91 -3.28 -12.59
N LEU A 171 8.92 -2.08 -13.18
CA LEU A 171 10.15 -1.43 -13.65
C LEU A 171 11.10 -1.09 -12.50
N ILE A 172 10.60 -0.48 -11.42
CA ILE A 172 11.40 -0.09 -10.26
C ILE A 172 12.03 -1.32 -9.59
N ILE A 173 11.25 -2.37 -9.35
CA ILE A 173 11.73 -3.60 -8.73
C ILE A 173 12.80 -4.26 -9.61
N THR A 174 12.58 -4.33 -10.92
CA THR A 174 13.55 -4.92 -11.84
C THR A 174 14.88 -4.17 -11.82
N VAL A 175 14.86 -2.85 -11.83
CA VAL A 175 16.07 -2.00 -11.76
C VAL A 175 16.74 -2.07 -10.39
N SER A 176 15.97 -2.19 -9.30
CA SER A 176 16.52 -2.26 -7.95
C SER A 176 17.28 -3.55 -7.66
N TYR A 177 16.99 -4.63 -8.37
CA TYR A 177 17.70 -5.93 -8.24
C TYR A 177 18.94 -6.08 -9.15
N THR A 178 19.18 -5.16 -10.06
CA THR A 178 20.38 -5.12 -10.93
C THR A 178 21.44 -4.19 -10.36
#